data_2dcb7eb731fb0f2d5965e6422ffc95c6
#
_entry.id   2dcb7eb731fb0f2d5965e6422ffc95c6
#
_cell.length_a   1.000
_cell.length_b   1.000
_cell.length_c   1.000
_cell.angle_alpha   90.00
_cell.angle_beta   90.00
_cell.angle_gamma   90.00
#
_symmetry.space_group_name_H-M   'P 1'
#
loop_
_entity.id
_entity.type
_entity.pdbx_description
1 polymer ?
#
loop_
_entity_poly.entity_id
_entity_poly.type
_entity_poly.pdbx_seq_one_letter_code
_entity_poly.pdbx_strand_id
1 'polypeptide(L)'
;MKNIRLIVDNDRKAKQPYFIKKELQTILNLYAKMVSNGTWKDYSLYTGNKEISFNIYKRASEKPILRILKNLKPNYKNEKYLIKDKNGKVIQKSENLKLLIDRT
;
A
#
# COMPACT_ATOMS: atom_id res chain seq x y z
N MET A 1 6.36 -7.62 11.71
CA MET A 1 5.46 -8.36 10.84
C MET A 1 4.31 -9.02 11.58
N LYS A 2 4.26 -8.83 12.87
CA LYS A 2 3.14 -9.34 13.65
C LYS A 2 1.81 -8.78 13.19
N ASN A 3 1.82 -7.55 12.73
CA ASN A 3 0.58 -6.89 12.33
C ASN A 3 -0.11 -7.59 11.16
N ILE A 4 0.67 -8.19 10.31
CA ILE A 4 0.11 -8.89 9.16
C ILE A 4 -0.70 -10.08 9.63
N ARG A 5 -0.16 -10.80 10.60
CA ARG A 5 -0.87 -11.95 11.14
C ARG A 5 -2.16 -11.54 11.81
N LEU A 6 -2.14 -10.43 12.53
CA LEU A 6 -3.34 -9.93 13.17
C LEU A 6 -4.41 -9.58 12.16
N ILE A 7 -4.01 -9.01 11.05
CA ILE A 7 -4.94 -8.67 9.98
C ILE A 7 -5.60 -9.94 9.46
N VAL A 8 -4.83 -10.98 9.27
CA VAL A 8 -5.37 -12.24 8.77
C VAL A 8 -6.36 -12.83 9.77
N ASP A 9 -6.03 -12.75 11.05
CA ASP A 9 -6.90 -13.29 12.07
C ASP A 9 -8.25 -12.59 12.11
N ASN A 10 -8.28 -11.35 11.71
CA ASN A 10 -9.52 -10.58 11.71
C ASN A 10 -10.38 -10.83 10.50
N ASP A 11 -9.90 -11.61 9.56
CA ASP A 11 -10.66 -11.90 8.35
C ASP A 11 -12.02 -12.49 8.62
N ARG A 12 -12.11 -13.33 9.61
CA ARG A 12 -13.39 -13.97 9.88
C ARG A 12 -14.47 -12.98 10.28
N LYS A 13 -14.08 -11.81 10.64
CA LYS A 13 -15.05 -10.76 10.94
C LYS A 13 -15.59 -10.17 9.65
N ALA A 14 -14.89 -10.39 8.60
CA ALA A 14 -15.36 -10.16 7.24
C ALA A 14 -15.85 -8.75 6.97
N LYS A 15 -15.57 -7.82 7.84
CA LYS A 15 -16.06 -6.46 7.67
C LYS A 15 -14.96 -5.47 7.40
N GLN A 16 -13.74 -5.84 7.74
CA GLN A 16 -12.61 -4.93 7.62
C GLN A 16 -11.99 -5.08 6.25
N PRO A 17 -11.83 -4.00 5.51
CA PRO A 17 -11.13 -4.06 4.25
C PRO A 17 -9.63 -4.12 4.49
N TYR A 18 -8.95 -4.98 3.76
CA TYR A 18 -7.51 -5.13 3.86
C TYR A 18 -6.94 -5.28 2.47
N PHE A 19 -5.62 -5.11 2.37
CA PHE A 19 -4.93 -5.70 1.24
C PHE A 19 -5.10 -7.21 1.39
N ILE A 20 -5.51 -7.87 0.31
CA ILE A 20 -5.54 -9.31 0.35
C ILE A 20 -4.11 -9.84 0.30
N LYS A 21 -3.92 -11.09 0.66
CA LYS A 21 -2.59 -11.68 0.77
C LYS A 21 -1.75 -11.48 -0.48
N LYS A 22 -2.34 -11.67 -1.64
CA LYS A 22 -1.64 -11.55 -2.91
C LYS A 22 -1.20 -10.10 -3.16
N GLU A 23 -2.05 -9.16 -2.83
CA GLU A 23 -1.73 -7.75 -2.98
C GLU A 23 -0.57 -7.37 -2.07
N LEU A 24 -0.66 -7.77 -0.82
CA LEU A 24 0.37 -7.44 0.15
C LEU A 24 1.70 -8.08 -0.23
N GLN A 25 1.66 -9.30 -0.74
CA GLN A 25 2.87 -9.97 -1.19
C GLN A 25 3.53 -9.18 -2.32
N THR A 26 2.74 -8.68 -3.25
CA THR A 26 3.25 -7.87 -4.37
C THR A 26 3.93 -6.61 -3.86
N ILE A 27 3.30 -5.93 -2.91
CA ILE A 27 3.86 -4.72 -2.33
C ILE A 27 5.13 -5.02 -1.54
N LEU A 28 5.11 -6.08 -0.75
CA LEU A 28 6.27 -6.44 0.07
C LEU A 28 7.47 -6.86 -0.77
N ASN A 29 7.24 -7.47 -1.92
CA ASN A 29 8.33 -7.80 -2.82
C ASN A 29 9.04 -6.53 -3.31
N LEU A 30 8.28 -5.51 -3.67
CA LEU A 30 8.85 -4.24 -4.05
C LEU A 30 9.55 -3.59 -2.87
N TYR A 31 8.91 -3.61 -1.72
CA TYR A 31 9.48 -3.02 -0.51
C TYR A 31 10.86 -3.63 -0.20
N ALA A 32 10.94 -4.95 -0.23
CA ALA A 32 12.21 -5.64 0.05
C ALA A 32 13.31 -5.21 -0.92
N LYS A 33 12.97 -5.10 -2.20
CA LYS A 33 13.92 -4.67 -3.21
C LYS A 33 14.42 -3.26 -2.93
N MET A 34 13.53 -2.35 -2.59
CA MET A 34 13.88 -0.94 -2.39
C MET A 34 14.63 -0.73 -1.09
N VAL A 35 14.33 -1.52 -0.07
CA VAL A 35 15.10 -1.49 1.18
C VAL A 35 16.50 -2.04 0.93
N SER A 36 16.60 -3.09 0.16
CA SER A 36 17.87 -3.72 -0.16
C SER A 36 18.83 -2.76 -0.85
N ASN A 37 18.32 -1.88 -1.71
CA ASN A 37 19.17 -0.91 -2.38
C ASN A 37 19.29 0.43 -1.64
N GLY A 38 18.76 0.49 -0.41
CA GLY A 38 18.90 1.67 0.44
C GLY A 38 17.94 2.81 0.16
N THR A 39 16.98 2.61 -0.74
CA THR A 39 16.06 3.66 -1.12
C THR A 39 14.96 3.89 -0.08
N TRP A 40 14.42 2.82 0.49
CA TRP A 40 13.37 2.89 1.49
C TRP A 40 13.86 2.34 2.81
N LYS A 41 13.30 2.86 3.92
CA LYS A 41 13.74 2.44 5.26
C LYS A 41 12.66 1.82 6.10
N ASP A 42 11.41 2.29 5.98
CA ASP A 42 10.37 1.84 6.88
C ASP A 42 9.02 1.96 6.21
N TYR A 43 8.02 1.33 6.80
CA TYR A 43 6.67 1.41 6.30
C TYR A 43 5.67 1.38 7.44
N SER A 44 4.45 1.82 7.14
CA SER A 44 3.31 1.67 8.03
C SER A 44 2.09 1.32 7.21
N LEU A 45 1.09 0.77 7.86
CA LEU A 45 -0.18 0.43 7.22
C LEU A 45 -1.29 1.30 7.81
N TYR A 46 -2.14 1.79 6.95
CA TYR A 46 -3.33 2.53 7.35
C TYR A 46 -4.56 1.81 6.81
N THR A 47 -5.57 1.66 7.66
CA THR A 47 -6.83 1.03 7.28
C THR A 47 -7.97 1.98 7.62
N GLY A 48 -8.69 2.40 6.59
CA GLY A 48 -9.83 3.29 6.76
C GLY A 48 -11.05 2.72 6.08
N ASN A 49 -12.14 3.48 6.12
CA ASN A 49 -13.40 3.04 5.50
C ASN A 49 -13.40 3.14 3.99
N LYS A 50 -12.64 4.06 3.46
CA LYS A 50 -12.63 4.32 2.02
C LYS A 50 -11.39 3.84 1.34
N GLU A 51 -10.33 3.65 2.09
CA GLU A 51 -9.05 3.27 1.52
C GLU A 51 -8.18 2.60 2.54
N ILE A 52 -7.25 1.80 2.05
CA ILE A 52 -6.16 1.27 2.86
C ILE A 52 -4.88 1.64 2.15
N SER A 53 -3.81 1.83 2.91
CA SER A 53 -2.57 2.26 2.30
C SER A 53 -1.36 1.63 2.95
N PHE A 54 -0.34 1.45 2.13
CA PHE A 54 1.00 1.04 2.52
C PHE A 54 1.86 2.27 2.37
N ASN A 55 2.27 2.84 3.49
CA ASN A 55 3.02 4.11 3.52
C ASN A 55 4.49 3.82 3.67
N ILE A 56 5.30 4.46 2.86
CA ILE A 56 6.72 4.18 2.78
C ILE A 56 7.49 5.40 3.23
N TYR A 57 8.52 5.17 4.06
CA TYR A 57 9.31 6.23 4.66
C TYR A 57 10.77 6.08 4.29
N LYS A 58 11.40 7.20 4.07
CA LYS A 58 12.85 7.24 3.92
C LYS A 58 13.50 7.43 5.29
N ARG A 59 12.80 8.12 6.19
CA ARG A 59 13.22 8.31 7.57
C ARG A 59 12.02 8.17 8.47
N ALA A 60 12.22 7.53 9.61
CA ALA A 60 11.12 7.19 10.51
C ALA A 60 10.34 8.39 11.02
N SER A 61 10.99 9.55 11.16
CA SER A 61 10.35 10.73 11.74
C SER A 61 9.72 11.63 10.72
N GLU A 62 9.76 11.28 9.44
CA GLU A 62 9.28 12.14 8.38
C GLU A 62 7.94 11.66 7.86
N LYS A 63 7.33 12.49 7.00
CA LYS A 63 6.13 12.08 6.29
C LYS A 63 6.49 10.96 5.31
N PRO A 64 5.52 10.12 4.98
CA PRO A 64 5.76 9.10 3.96
C PRO A 64 6.20 9.77 2.66
N ILE A 65 7.19 9.18 2.02
CA ILE A 65 7.64 9.68 0.72
C ILE A 65 6.76 9.13 -0.40
N LEU A 66 6.04 8.05 -0.12
CA LEU A 66 5.22 7.39 -1.10
C LEU A 66 4.11 6.63 -0.37
N ARG A 67 2.94 6.57 -0.99
CA ARG A 67 1.82 5.80 -0.46
C ARG A 67 1.24 4.96 -1.57
N ILE A 68 1.10 3.66 -1.32
CA ILE A 68 0.43 2.75 -2.23
C ILE A 68 -0.95 2.50 -1.64
N LEU A 69 -1.99 2.93 -2.34
CA LEU A 69 -3.35 2.89 -1.83
C LEU A 69 -4.20 1.90 -2.59
N LYS A 70 -5.09 1.27 -1.85
CA LYS A 70 -6.20 0.52 -2.43
C LYS A 70 -7.46 1.32 -2.12
N ASN A 71 -8.10 1.80 -3.15
CA ASN A 71 -9.35 2.55 -3.03
C ASN A 71 -10.49 1.54 -2.94
N LEU A 72 -11.23 1.58 -1.87
CA LEU A 72 -12.28 0.59 -1.61
C LEU A 72 -13.59 0.94 -2.29
N LYS A 73 -13.74 2.20 -2.70
CA LYS A 73 -14.94 2.66 -3.39
C LYS A 73 -14.53 3.55 -4.56
N PRO A 74 -13.86 2.99 -5.56
CA PRO A 74 -13.40 3.81 -6.68
C PRO A 74 -14.57 4.24 -7.55
N ASN A 75 -14.48 5.47 -8.05
CA ASN A 75 -15.45 5.96 -9.02
C ASN A 75 -15.22 5.35 -10.40
N TYR A 76 -13.97 5.07 -10.71
CA TYR A 76 -13.57 4.47 -11.99
C TYR A 76 -12.63 3.31 -11.72
N LYS A 77 -12.65 2.32 -12.61
CA LYS A 77 -11.84 1.12 -12.43
C LYS A 77 -10.36 1.43 -12.27
N ASN A 78 -9.86 2.39 -13.04
CA ASN A 78 -8.44 2.70 -12.99
C ASN A 78 -8.04 3.48 -11.74
N GLU A 79 -8.98 3.72 -10.84
CA GLU A 79 -8.71 4.36 -9.56
C GLU A 79 -8.70 3.35 -8.42
N LYS A 80 -8.74 2.07 -8.73
CA LYS A 80 -8.74 1.05 -7.68
C LYS A 80 -7.45 1.07 -6.89
N TYR A 81 -6.33 1.24 -7.55
CA TYR A 81 -5.02 1.34 -6.90
C TYR A 81 -4.37 2.65 -7.31
N LEU A 82 -3.79 3.32 -6.35
CA LEU A 82 -3.16 4.63 -6.56
C LEU A 82 -1.80 4.65 -5.89
N ILE A 83 -0.89 5.44 -6.47
CA ILE A 83 0.35 5.79 -5.79
C ILE A 83 0.33 7.31 -5.63
N LYS A 84 0.54 7.77 -4.40
CA LYS A 84 0.62 9.19 -4.08
C LYS A 84 2.03 9.54 -3.62
N ASP A 85 2.49 10.73 -3.98
CA ASP A 85 3.78 11.22 -3.54
C ASP A 85 3.67 11.84 -2.14
N LYS A 86 4.75 12.41 -1.65
CA LYS A 86 4.79 12.96 -0.30
C LYS A 86 3.84 14.14 -0.10
N ASN A 87 3.42 14.77 -1.18
CA ASN A 87 2.48 15.90 -1.12
C ASN A 87 1.04 15.45 -1.26
N GLY A 88 0.81 14.15 -1.37
CA GLY A 88 -0.54 13.62 -1.53
C GLY A 88 -1.03 13.63 -2.96
N LYS A 89 -0.17 13.94 -3.92
CA LYS A 89 -0.54 13.97 -5.32
C LYS A 89 -0.52 12.55 -5.90
N VAL A 90 -1.56 12.20 -6.65
CA VAL A 90 -1.61 10.92 -7.34
C VAL A 90 -0.65 10.96 -8.52
N ILE A 91 0.35 10.09 -8.48
CA ILE A 91 1.36 10.03 -9.56
C ILE A 91 1.18 8.81 -10.45
N GLN A 92 0.45 7.80 -9.99
CA GLN A 92 0.14 6.62 -10.78
C GLN A 92 -1.22 6.09 -10.35
N LYS A 93 -1.94 5.50 -11.29
CA LYS A 93 -3.20 4.83 -10.96
C LYS A 93 -3.42 3.68 -11.93
N SER A 94 -4.11 2.63 -11.47
CA SER A 94 -4.37 1.45 -12.27
C SER A 94 -5.45 0.61 -11.60
N GLU A 95 -6.14 -0.21 -12.40
CA GLU A 95 -7.02 -1.23 -11.83
C GLU A 95 -6.26 -2.51 -11.51
N ASN A 96 -4.99 -2.58 -11.86
CA ASN A 96 -4.13 -3.75 -11.65
C ASN A 96 -2.92 -3.33 -10.82
N LEU A 97 -2.83 -3.86 -9.61
CA LEU A 97 -1.76 -3.49 -8.68
C LEU A 97 -0.38 -3.86 -9.22
N LYS A 98 -0.27 -5.02 -9.83
CA LYS A 98 1.03 -5.45 -10.34
C LYS A 98 1.54 -4.51 -11.42
N LEU A 99 0.67 -4.07 -12.32
CA LEU A 99 1.06 -3.10 -13.33
C LEU A 99 1.48 -1.78 -12.70
N LEU A 100 0.77 -1.36 -11.68
CA LEU A 100 1.09 -0.13 -10.97
C LEU A 100 2.48 -0.24 -10.35
N ILE A 101 2.75 -1.35 -9.68
CA ILE A 101 4.03 -1.61 -9.02
C ILE A 101 5.16 -1.67 -10.06
N ASP A 102 4.92 -2.33 -11.18
CA ASP A 102 5.94 -2.49 -12.20
C ASP A 102 6.36 -1.16 -12.83
N ARG A 103 5.49 -0.17 -12.77
CA ARG A 103 5.78 1.17 -13.29
C ARG A 103 6.47 2.07 -12.26
N THR A 104 6.60 1.59 -11.06
CA THR A 104 7.29 2.31 -9.98
C THR A 104 8.80 2.03 -10.02
#